data_7c3bc06e4f2f77c481afe82836a20044
#
_entry.id   7c3bc06e4f2f77c481afe82836a20044
#
_cell.length_a   1.000
_cell.length_b   1.000
_cell.length_c   1.000
_cell.angle_alpha   90.00
_cell.angle_beta   90.00
_cell.angle_gamma   90.00
#
_symmetry.space_group_name_H-M   'P 1'
#
loop_
_entity.id
_entity.type
_entity.pdbx_description
1 polymer ?
#
loop_
_entity_poly.entity_id
_entity_poly.type
_entity_poly.pdbx_seq_one_letter_code
_entity_poly.pdbx_strand_id
1 'polypeptide(L)'
;MDKAVARIRTAIERRENVAVFGDYDVDGITSTCVLTDYLRRQGVPVHPYIPDRIEEGYGLNMDAITNLQRTSDITLIITVDCGITAIDETNYALQRGIDMVITDHHECSGQAIPNAVAVVDPKRPGSQYPNSGLAGVGVAYKLLCALEDGSDRVLREYGDLVAIGTVADVMPLTGENRYLVAQGLAQINARPRPGIRALLHECGAEGRPVTA
;
A
#
# COMPACT_ATOMS: atom_id res chain seq x y z
N MET A 1 -6.07 6.97 10.93
CA MET A 1 -6.64 5.68 10.52
C MET A 1 -8.15 5.78 10.31
N ASP A 2 -8.96 6.21 11.27
CA ASP A 2 -10.44 6.15 11.25
C ASP A 2 -11.09 6.81 10.02
N LYS A 3 -10.61 8.00 9.61
CA LYS A 3 -11.09 8.66 8.39
C LYS A 3 -10.81 7.86 7.11
N ALA A 4 -9.64 7.19 7.04
CA ALA A 4 -9.30 6.33 5.92
C ALA A 4 -10.24 5.13 5.85
N VAL A 5 -10.44 4.45 6.97
CA VAL A 5 -11.37 3.31 7.09
C VAL A 5 -12.79 3.73 6.70
N ALA A 6 -13.29 4.84 7.24
CA ALA A 6 -14.63 5.34 6.93
C ALA A 6 -14.82 5.63 5.43
N ARG A 7 -13.85 6.31 4.79
CA ARG A 7 -13.93 6.62 3.36
C ARG A 7 -13.87 5.37 2.48
N ILE A 8 -12.98 4.42 2.82
CA ILE A 8 -12.85 3.16 2.07
C ILE A 8 -14.10 2.29 2.24
N ARG A 9 -14.66 2.18 3.44
CA ARG A 9 -15.94 1.48 3.66
C ARG A 9 -17.07 2.08 2.82
N THR A 10 -17.14 3.41 2.72
CA THR A 10 -18.11 4.09 1.83
C THR A 10 -17.89 3.69 0.37
N ALA A 11 -16.64 3.63 -0.09
CA ALA A 11 -16.34 3.22 -1.46
C ALA A 11 -16.74 1.75 -1.73
N ILE A 12 -16.51 0.86 -0.75
CA ILE A 12 -16.93 -0.55 -0.82
C ILE A 12 -18.47 -0.65 -0.90
N GLU A 13 -19.18 0.02 -0.01
CA GLU A 13 -20.65 0.00 0.04
C GLU A 13 -21.30 0.52 -1.25
N ARG A 14 -20.72 1.57 -1.83
CA ARG A 14 -21.22 2.20 -3.05
C ARG A 14 -20.66 1.58 -4.32
N ARG A 15 -19.74 0.64 -4.23
CA ARG A 15 -19.01 0.04 -5.36
C ARG A 15 -18.38 1.11 -6.26
N GLU A 16 -17.74 2.10 -5.64
CA GLU A 16 -17.07 3.17 -6.35
C GLU A 16 -15.87 2.63 -7.16
N ASN A 17 -15.53 3.31 -8.26
CA ASN A 17 -14.29 3.03 -8.98
C ASN A 17 -13.11 3.59 -8.18
N VAL A 18 -12.22 2.72 -7.73
CA VAL A 18 -11.10 3.07 -6.88
C VAL A 18 -9.78 2.81 -7.62
N ALA A 19 -8.89 3.80 -7.63
CA ALA A 19 -7.51 3.57 -8.03
C ALA A 19 -6.64 3.27 -6.81
N VAL A 20 -5.77 2.26 -6.91
CA VAL A 20 -4.67 2.00 -5.98
C VAL A 20 -3.38 2.41 -6.68
N PHE A 21 -2.79 3.51 -6.22
CA PHE A 21 -1.59 4.08 -6.80
C PHE A 21 -0.38 3.74 -5.92
N GLY A 22 0.55 2.95 -6.43
CA GLY A 22 1.75 2.53 -5.71
C GLY A 22 3.03 3.05 -6.31
N ASP A 23 4.15 2.78 -5.63
CA ASP A 23 5.48 3.00 -6.19
C ASP A 23 5.93 1.77 -7.03
N TYR A 24 6.97 1.96 -7.82
CA TYR A 24 7.53 0.96 -8.75
C TYR A 24 8.52 0.00 -8.11
N ASP A 25 8.92 0.21 -6.87
CA ASP A 25 9.81 -0.71 -6.16
C ASP A 25 9.06 -1.91 -5.54
N VAL A 26 9.78 -2.79 -4.86
CA VAL A 26 9.19 -4.01 -4.31
C VAL A 26 8.20 -3.71 -3.19
N ASP A 27 8.43 -2.67 -2.39
CA ASP A 27 7.49 -2.27 -1.32
C ASP A 27 6.20 -1.70 -1.93
N GLY A 28 6.31 -0.78 -2.89
CA GLY A 28 5.16 -0.23 -3.61
C GLY A 28 4.38 -1.30 -4.38
N ILE A 29 5.06 -2.23 -5.07
CA ILE A 29 4.44 -3.34 -5.79
C ILE A 29 3.68 -4.26 -4.82
N THR A 30 4.28 -4.66 -3.70
CA THR A 30 3.63 -5.55 -2.73
C THR A 30 2.48 -4.86 -2.03
N SER A 31 2.61 -3.57 -1.70
CA SER A 31 1.55 -2.73 -1.15
C SER A 31 0.34 -2.64 -2.09
N THR A 32 0.61 -2.37 -3.38
CA THR A 32 -0.41 -2.33 -4.43
C THR A 32 -1.12 -3.67 -4.59
N CYS A 33 -0.38 -4.77 -4.59
CA CYS A 33 -0.96 -6.12 -4.67
C CYS A 33 -1.89 -6.41 -3.49
N VAL A 34 -1.45 -6.13 -2.26
CA VAL A 34 -2.20 -6.39 -1.04
C VAL A 34 -3.53 -5.63 -1.03
N LEU A 35 -3.48 -4.31 -1.26
CA LEU A 35 -4.68 -3.48 -1.21
C LEU A 35 -5.63 -3.76 -2.39
N THR A 36 -5.09 -3.96 -3.60
CA THR A 36 -5.88 -4.28 -4.79
C THR A 36 -6.63 -5.60 -4.64
N ASP A 37 -5.94 -6.66 -4.20
CA ASP A 37 -6.57 -7.97 -3.99
C ASP A 37 -7.67 -7.90 -2.93
N TYR A 38 -7.41 -7.21 -1.82
CA TYR A 38 -8.40 -7.01 -0.78
C TYR A 38 -9.65 -6.31 -1.30
N LEU A 39 -9.53 -5.17 -1.96
CA LEU A 39 -10.66 -4.40 -2.46
C LEU A 39 -11.44 -5.16 -3.55
N ARG A 40 -10.76 -5.90 -4.43
CA ARG A 40 -11.40 -6.77 -5.42
C ARG A 40 -12.25 -7.84 -4.76
N ARG A 41 -11.80 -8.45 -3.68
CA ARG A 41 -12.57 -9.43 -2.90
C ARG A 41 -13.79 -8.82 -2.22
N GLN A 42 -13.77 -7.52 -1.94
CA GLN A 42 -14.94 -6.78 -1.45
C GLN A 42 -15.91 -6.37 -2.58
N GLY A 43 -15.62 -6.74 -3.84
CA GLY A 43 -16.47 -6.45 -5.01
C GLY A 43 -16.36 -5.01 -5.52
N VAL A 44 -15.26 -4.31 -5.20
CA VAL A 44 -14.96 -2.97 -5.68
C VAL A 44 -14.29 -3.05 -7.05
N PRO A 45 -14.69 -2.24 -8.05
CA PRO A 45 -13.92 -2.04 -9.27
C PRO A 45 -12.60 -1.31 -8.94
N VAL A 46 -11.46 -2.03 -9.03
CA VAL A 46 -10.15 -1.50 -8.62
C VAL A 46 -9.21 -1.43 -9.81
N HIS A 47 -8.60 -0.27 -9.95
CA HIS A 47 -7.63 0.07 -10.99
C HIS A 47 -6.25 0.27 -10.35
N PRO A 48 -5.38 -0.77 -10.30
CA PRO A 48 -4.02 -0.60 -9.82
C PRO A 48 -3.22 0.22 -10.83
N TYR A 49 -2.41 1.13 -10.33
CA TYR A 49 -1.52 1.96 -11.11
C TYR A 49 -0.14 2.02 -10.46
N ILE A 50 0.87 1.70 -11.24
CA ILE A 50 2.27 1.83 -10.86
C ILE A 50 2.94 2.67 -11.95
N PRO A 51 3.52 3.85 -11.63
CA PRO A 51 4.12 4.72 -12.63
C PRO A 51 5.34 4.08 -13.27
N ASP A 52 5.56 4.39 -14.55
CA ASP A 52 6.82 4.02 -15.21
C ASP A 52 7.96 4.88 -14.66
N ARG A 53 9.01 4.24 -14.15
CA ARG A 53 10.16 4.91 -13.54
C ARG A 53 10.86 5.87 -14.48
N ILE A 54 10.91 5.55 -15.76
CA ILE A 54 11.68 6.32 -16.77
C ILE A 54 10.83 7.44 -17.36
N GLU A 55 9.57 7.14 -17.68
CA GLU A 55 8.68 8.06 -18.39
C GLU A 55 7.91 9.00 -17.46
N GLU A 56 7.49 8.51 -16.27
CA GLU A 56 6.64 9.26 -15.34
C GLU A 56 7.39 9.75 -14.09
N GLY A 57 8.51 9.13 -13.74
CA GLY A 57 9.28 9.45 -12.54
C GLY A 57 8.69 8.83 -11.26
N TYR A 58 9.04 9.42 -10.12
CA TYR A 58 8.64 8.94 -8.81
C TYR A 58 7.34 9.58 -8.33
N GLY A 59 6.46 8.75 -7.78
CA GLY A 59 5.29 9.20 -7.03
C GLY A 59 4.10 9.62 -7.88
N LEU A 60 3.12 10.21 -7.22
CA LEU A 60 1.87 10.65 -7.84
C LEU A 60 2.13 11.82 -8.78
N ASN A 61 1.50 11.80 -9.96
CA ASN A 61 1.59 12.87 -10.95
C ASN A 61 0.22 13.24 -11.53
N MET A 62 0.08 14.46 -12.02
CA MET A 62 -1.20 15.01 -12.51
C MET A 62 -1.70 14.32 -13.79
N ASP A 63 -0.78 13.87 -14.62
CA ASP A 63 -1.13 13.18 -15.89
C ASP A 63 -1.72 11.80 -15.60
N ALA A 64 -1.16 11.07 -14.64
CA ALA A 64 -1.71 9.81 -14.18
C ALA A 64 -3.12 9.98 -13.58
N ILE A 65 -3.34 11.01 -12.73
CA ILE A 65 -4.66 11.33 -12.18
C ILE A 65 -5.66 11.61 -13.31
N THR A 66 -5.26 12.43 -14.29
CA THR A 66 -6.11 12.75 -15.45
C THR A 66 -6.45 11.52 -16.26
N ASN A 67 -5.47 10.66 -16.51
CA ASN A 67 -5.65 9.42 -17.26
C ASN A 67 -6.58 8.45 -16.53
N LEU A 68 -6.37 8.21 -15.26
CA LEU A 68 -7.23 7.37 -14.42
C LEU A 68 -8.69 7.88 -14.39
N GLN A 69 -8.90 9.18 -14.25
CA GLN A 69 -10.24 9.76 -14.30
C GLN A 69 -10.91 9.52 -15.64
N ARG A 70 -10.19 9.77 -16.74
CA ARG A 70 -10.72 9.65 -18.11
C ARG A 70 -11.03 8.21 -18.51
N THR A 71 -10.20 7.25 -18.10
CA THR A 71 -10.31 5.85 -18.56
C THR A 71 -11.18 4.98 -17.65
N SER A 72 -11.30 5.35 -16.37
CA SER A 72 -11.88 4.47 -15.36
C SER A 72 -12.91 5.17 -14.46
N ASP A 73 -13.21 6.45 -14.70
CA ASP A 73 -14.19 7.24 -13.94
C ASP A 73 -14.02 7.08 -12.41
N ILE A 74 -12.78 7.17 -11.95
CA ILE A 74 -12.43 6.99 -10.55
C ILE A 74 -12.95 8.13 -9.68
N THR A 75 -13.39 7.80 -8.46
CA THR A 75 -13.86 8.76 -7.44
C THR A 75 -12.97 8.77 -6.20
N LEU A 76 -12.11 7.79 -6.06
CA LEU A 76 -11.17 7.66 -4.95
C LEU A 76 -9.82 7.14 -5.47
N ILE A 77 -8.74 7.83 -5.08
CA ILE A 77 -7.38 7.30 -5.19
C ILE A 77 -6.88 6.96 -3.79
N ILE A 78 -6.37 5.74 -3.63
CA ILE A 78 -5.65 5.33 -2.42
C ILE A 78 -4.19 5.16 -2.83
N THR A 79 -3.30 5.99 -2.29
CA THR A 79 -1.87 5.79 -2.50
C THR A 79 -1.32 4.79 -1.52
N VAL A 80 -0.34 4.02 -1.94
CA VAL A 80 0.41 3.08 -1.11
C VAL A 80 1.90 3.28 -1.35
N ASP A 81 2.67 3.40 -0.28
CA ASP A 81 4.12 3.59 -0.33
C ASP A 81 4.57 4.87 -1.06
N CYS A 82 3.68 5.83 -1.19
CA CYS A 82 3.96 7.14 -1.77
C CYS A 82 2.86 8.15 -1.41
N GLY A 83 3.12 9.43 -1.69
CA GLY A 83 2.11 10.47 -1.66
C GLY A 83 2.19 11.43 -0.49
N ILE A 84 3.01 11.20 0.54
CA ILE A 84 3.12 12.11 1.68
C ILE A 84 3.62 13.51 1.30
N THR A 85 4.31 13.64 0.18
CA THR A 85 4.79 14.91 -0.36
C THR A 85 3.94 15.47 -1.50
N ALA A 86 2.91 14.73 -1.96
CA ALA A 86 2.09 15.05 -3.14
C ALA A 86 0.99 16.08 -2.82
N ILE A 87 1.39 17.30 -2.45
CA ILE A 87 0.46 18.36 -2.04
C ILE A 87 -0.32 18.92 -3.25
N ASP A 88 0.40 19.23 -4.33
CA ASP A 88 -0.20 19.83 -5.52
C ASP A 88 -1.07 18.80 -6.28
N GLU A 89 -0.63 17.56 -6.36
CA GLU A 89 -1.35 16.45 -6.97
C GLU A 89 -2.65 16.14 -6.20
N THR A 90 -2.59 16.18 -4.87
CA THR A 90 -3.77 16.02 -4.01
C THR A 90 -4.78 17.15 -4.23
N ASN A 91 -4.33 18.39 -4.28
CA ASN A 91 -5.19 19.53 -4.58
C ASN A 91 -5.81 19.43 -5.99
N TYR A 92 -5.02 18.97 -6.96
CA TYR A 92 -5.48 18.73 -8.33
C TYR A 92 -6.56 17.64 -8.39
N ALA A 93 -6.40 16.54 -7.67
CA ALA A 93 -7.42 15.48 -7.57
C ALA A 93 -8.72 16.01 -6.94
N LEU A 94 -8.62 16.77 -5.84
CA LEU A 94 -9.76 17.37 -5.16
C LEU A 94 -10.55 18.32 -6.07
N GLN A 95 -9.87 19.17 -6.88
CA GLN A 95 -10.53 20.07 -7.84
C GLN A 95 -11.32 19.31 -8.91
N ARG A 96 -10.98 18.05 -9.15
CA ARG A 96 -11.67 17.16 -10.09
C ARG A 96 -12.74 16.28 -9.44
N GLY A 97 -13.00 16.48 -8.15
CA GLY A 97 -13.98 15.70 -7.40
C GLY A 97 -13.51 14.28 -7.05
N ILE A 98 -12.19 14.05 -7.07
CA ILE A 98 -11.59 12.76 -6.69
C ILE A 98 -11.07 12.87 -5.25
N ASP A 99 -11.59 12.03 -4.37
CA ASP A 99 -11.09 11.90 -3.01
C ASP A 99 -9.73 11.19 -2.97
N MET A 100 -8.90 11.57 -1.99
CA MET A 100 -7.60 10.95 -1.77
C MET A 100 -7.51 10.36 -0.36
N VAL A 101 -7.01 9.12 -0.27
CA VAL A 101 -6.51 8.51 0.96
C VAL A 101 -5.04 8.18 0.74
N ILE A 102 -4.17 8.81 1.50
CA ILE A 102 -2.72 8.62 1.37
C ILE A 102 -2.28 7.63 2.44
N THR A 103 -1.58 6.56 2.02
CA THR A 103 -0.86 5.67 2.92
C THR A 103 0.61 5.65 2.51
N ASP A 104 1.47 6.04 3.44
CA ASP A 104 2.90 6.22 3.19
C ASP A 104 3.70 5.95 4.45
N HIS A 105 5.02 5.86 4.32
CA HIS A 105 5.96 5.69 5.43
C HIS A 105 7.22 6.56 5.27
N HIS A 106 7.28 7.36 4.22
CA HIS A 106 8.41 8.26 3.96
C HIS A 106 8.41 9.47 4.89
N GLU A 107 9.55 10.16 4.98
CA GLU A 107 9.68 11.37 5.77
C GLU A 107 8.87 12.51 5.16
N CYS A 108 8.16 13.26 6.01
CA CYS A 108 7.43 14.45 5.58
C CYS A 108 8.43 15.58 5.23
N SER A 109 8.31 16.15 4.05
CA SER A 109 9.08 17.33 3.64
C SER A 109 8.56 18.58 4.36
N GLY A 110 9.08 18.85 5.56
CA GLY A 110 8.64 19.97 6.39
C GLY A 110 7.38 19.66 7.20
N GLN A 111 6.55 20.68 7.50
CA GLN A 111 5.35 20.55 8.34
C GLN A 111 4.06 20.40 7.53
N ALA A 112 4.09 20.66 6.23
CA ALA A 112 2.91 20.58 5.37
C ALA A 112 2.67 19.13 4.95
N ILE A 113 1.42 18.69 5.08
CA ILE A 113 0.95 17.39 4.57
C ILE A 113 -0.17 17.62 3.55
N PRO A 114 -0.39 16.71 2.59
CA PRO A 114 -1.45 16.82 1.61
C PRO A 114 -2.84 16.96 2.24
N ASN A 115 -3.69 17.80 1.64
CA ASN A 115 -5.07 18.00 2.06
C ASN A 115 -5.99 16.85 1.58
N ALA A 116 -5.64 15.62 1.90
CA ALA A 116 -6.41 14.44 1.59
C ALA A 116 -7.52 14.18 2.62
N VAL A 117 -8.51 13.36 2.28
CA VAL A 117 -9.54 12.89 3.23
C VAL A 117 -8.89 12.25 4.45
N ALA A 118 -7.82 11.47 4.21
CA ALA A 118 -6.99 10.91 5.26
C ALA A 118 -5.54 10.76 4.80
N VAL A 119 -4.62 10.99 5.74
CA VAL A 119 -3.19 10.67 5.59
C VAL A 119 -2.80 9.71 6.70
N VAL A 120 -2.41 8.51 6.31
CA VAL A 120 -1.97 7.42 7.20
C VAL A 120 -0.48 7.22 7.00
N ASP A 121 0.30 7.79 7.89
CA ASP A 121 1.75 7.69 7.88
C ASP A 121 2.26 7.71 9.32
N PRO A 122 3.05 6.72 9.73
CA PRO A 122 3.59 6.66 11.09
C PRO A 122 4.58 7.78 11.40
N LYS A 123 5.21 8.38 10.39
CA LYS A 123 6.20 9.47 10.55
C LYS A 123 5.60 10.87 10.41
N ARG A 124 4.32 11.00 10.03
CA ARG A 124 3.70 12.31 9.89
C ARG A 124 3.68 13.09 11.22
N PRO A 125 3.73 14.42 11.20
CA PRO A 125 3.61 15.25 12.41
C PRO A 125 2.35 14.90 13.20
N GLY A 126 2.52 14.70 14.51
CA GLY A 126 1.43 14.34 15.43
C GLY A 126 1.00 12.87 15.38
N SER A 127 1.71 12.01 14.65
CA SER A 127 1.48 10.56 14.73
C SER A 127 1.82 10.06 16.14
N GLN A 128 0.95 9.20 16.66
CA GLN A 128 1.16 8.50 17.93
C GLN A 128 1.42 7.01 17.74
N TYR A 129 1.61 6.58 16.49
CA TYR A 129 1.89 5.18 16.22
C TYR A 129 3.28 4.80 16.75
N PRO A 130 3.40 3.74 17.57
CA PRO A 130 4.65 3.45 18.30
C PRO A 130 5.80 2.95 17.41
N ASN A 131 5.48 2.43 16.21
CA ASN A 131 6.48 1.94 15.26
C ASN A 131 6.53 2.82 14.01
N SER A 132 7.42 3.80 14.00
CA SER A 132 7.65 4.65 12.82
C SER A 132 8.45 3.97 11.71
N GLY A 133 9.00 2.79 11.96
CA GLY A 133 9.81 2.02 11.01
C GLY A 133 9.02 0.97 10.22
N LEU A 134 7.71 1.12 10.04
CA LEU A 134 6.97 0.29 9.10
C LEU A 134 7.37 0.61 7.66
N ALA A 135 7.44 -0.41 6.79
CA ALA A 135 7.46 -0.25 5.34
C ALA A 135 6.08 0.19 4.82
N GLY A 136 5.97 0.66 3.58
CA GLY A 136 4.70 1.02 2.96
C GLY A 136 3.69 -0.14 2.98
N VAL A 137 4.13 -1.37 2.66
CA VAL A 137 3.28 -2.58 2.77
C VAL A 137 2.86 -2.86 4.20
N GLY A 138 3.68 -2.53 5.19
CA GLY A 138 3.33 -2.59 6.61
C GLY A 138 2.21 -1.62 6.95
N VAL A 139 2.22 -0.40 6.40
CA VAL A 139 1.14 0.59 6.57
C VAL A 139 -0.14 0.11 5.88
N ALA A 140 -0.04 -0.40 4.65
CA ALA A 140 -1.18 -1.00 3.93
C ALA A 140 -1.78 -2.19 4.72
N TYR A 141 -0.95 -3.07 5.27
CA TYR A 141 -1.38 -4.15 6.16
C TYR A 141 -2.14 -3.63 7.38
N LYS A 142 -1.65 -2.58 8.04
CA LYS A 142 -2.34 -1.98 9.20
C LYS A 142 -3.69 -1.38 8.82
N LEU A 143 -3.78 -0.77 7.64
CA LEU A 143 -5.06 -0.29 7.10
C LEU A 143 -6.05 -1.44 6.92
N LEU A 144 -5.61 -2.57 6.35
CA LEU A 144 -6.44 -3.77 6.19
C LEU A 144 -6.88 -4.36 7.53
N CYS A 145 -5.99 -4.40 8.53
CA CYS A 145 -6.36 -4.82 9.89
C CYS A 145 -7.47 -3.94 10.48
N ALA A 146 -7.43 -2.63 10.21
CA ALA A 146 -8.46 -1.70 10.68
C ALA A 146 -9.78 -1.84 9.89
N LEU A 147 -9.75 -2.22 8.63
CA LEU A 147 -10.93 -2.51 7.82
C LEU A 147 -11.62 -3.81 8.24
N GLU A 148 -10.86 -4.82 8.63
CA GLU A 148 -11.34 -6.16 9.05
C GLU A 148 -11.64 -6.27 10.56
N ASP A 149 -11.48 -5.18 11.31
CA ASP A 149 -11.63 -5.16 12.78
C ASP A 149 -10.74 -6.20 13.50
N GLY A 150 -9.60 -6.57 12.87
CA GLY A 150 -8.65 -7.54 13.41
C GLY A 150 -7.56 -7.94 12.44
N SER A 151 -6.51 -8.59 12.94
CA SER A 151 -5.27 -8.79 12.20
C SER A 151 -4.98 -10.22 11.75
N ASP A 152 -5.49 -11.24 12.43
CA ASP A 152 -5.05 -12.62 12.19
C ASP A 152 -5.39 -13.13 10.79
N ARG A 153 -6.56 -12.77 10.28
CA ARG A 153 -6.96 -13.13 8.92
C ARG A 153 -6.09 -12.42 7.89
N VAL A 154 -5.88 -11.12 8.08
CA VAL A 154 -5.05 -10.30 7.18
C VAL A 154 -3.63 -10.82 7.12
N LEU A 155 -3.04 -11.18 8.27
CA LEU A 155 -1.69 -11.73 8.33
C LEU A 155 -1.60 -13.09 7.63
N ARG A 156 -2.57 -13.99 7.82
CA ARG A 156 -2.60 -15.27 7.10
C ARG A 156 -2.73 -15.11 5.59
N GLU A 157 -3.44 -14.08 5.14
CA GLU A 157 -3.69 -13.86 3.72
C GLU A 157 -2.52 -13.15 3.01
N TYR A 158 -1.87 -12.19 3.67
CA TYR A 158 -0.92 -11.29 3.02
C TYR A 158 0.46 -11.23 3.69
N GLY A 159 0.70 -12.01 4.74
CA GLY A 159 1.95 -11.95 5.51
C GLY A 159 3.19 -12.19 4.68
N ASP A 160 3.11 -13.04 3.67
CA ASP A 160 4.20 -13.30 2.72
C ASP A 160 4.59 -12.04 1.91
N LEU A 161 3.61 -11.30 1.39
CA LEU A 161 3.87 -10.04 0.68
C LEU A 161 4.37 -8.94 1.63
N VAL A 162 3.81 -8.87 2.83
CA VAL A 162 4.27 -7.93 3.87
C VAL A 162 5.74 -8.20 4.24
N ALA A 163 6.14 -9.46 4.35
CA ALA A 163 7.52 -9.81 4.62
C ALA A 163 8.46 -9.40 3.47
N ILE A 164 8.06 -9.65 2.22
CA ILE A 164 8.85 -9.33 1.04
C ILE A 164 9.09 -7.82 0.95
N GLY A 165 8.04 -6.98 0.99
CA GLY A 165 8.20 -5.53 0.91
C GLY A 165 9.02 -4.98 2.07
N THR A 166 8.72 -5.40 3.32
CA THR A 166 9.47 -4.96 4.50
C THR A 166 10.97 -5.26 4.43
N VAL A 167 11.35 -6.43 3.92
CA VAL A 167 12.77 -6.81 3.76
C VAL A 167 13.41 -6.07 2.59
N ALA A 168 12.70 -5.92 1.48
CA ALA A 168 13.20 -5.26 0.28
C ALA A 168 13.45 -3.77 0.51
N ASP A 169 12.62 -3.10 1.31
CA ASP A 169 12.79 -1.70 1.72
C ASP A 169 13.82 -1.51 2.85
N VAL A 170 14.51 -2.58 3.22
CA VAL A 170 15.59 -2.57 4.22
C VAL A 170 15.14 -2.02 5.59
N MET A 171 13.88 -2.19 5.94
CA MET A 171 13.34 -1.72 7.22
C MET A 171 13.97 -2.46 8.41
N PRO A 172 14.15 -1.76 9.56
CA PRO A 172 14.67 -2.40 10.77
C PRO A 172 13.81 -3.59 11.22
N LEU A 173 14.40 -4.79 11.28
CA LEU A 173 13.71 -6.01 11.71
C LEU A 173 13.65 -6.13 13.23
N THR A 174 13.02 -5.14 13.86
CA THR A 174 12.77 -5.07 15.30
C THR A 174 11.28 -5.04 15.60
N GLY A 175 10.87 -5.34 16.81
CA GLY A 175 9.48 -5.24 17.27
C GLY A 175 8.48 -5.87 16.31
N GLU A 176 7.55 -5.06 15.81
CA GLU A 176 6.48 -5.48 14.92
C GLU A 176 6.98 -5.98 13.55
N ASN A 177 7.96 -5.30 12.95
CA ASN A 177 8.53 -5.72 11.67
C ASN A 177 9.13 -7.12 11.75
N ARG A 178 9.86 -7.40 12.84
CA ARG A 178 10.43 -8.74 13.08
C ARG A 178 9.34 -9.81 13.15
N TYR A 179 8.24 -9.52 13.83
CA TYR A 179 7.10 -10.44 13.92
C TYR A 179 6.47 -10.68 12.55
N LEU A 180 6.15 -9.62 11.80
CA LEU A 180 5.53 -9.71 10.48
C LEU A 180 6.41 -10.47 9.49
N VAL A 181 7.71 -10.16 9.45
CA VAL A 181 8.66 -10.84 8.57
C VAL A 181 8.81 -12.31 8.96
N ALA A 182 8.91 -12.64 10.24
CA ALA A 182 9.01 -14.04 10.68
C ALA A 182 7.77 -14.86 10.27
N GLN A 183 6.57 -14.29 10.42
CA GLN A 183 5.33 -14.96 10.01
C GLN A 183 5.23 -15.12 8.48
N GLY A 184 5.59 -14.08 7.73
CA GLY A 184 5.57 -14.14 6.27
C GLY A 184 6.59 -15.11 5.69
N LEU A 185 7.81 -15.16 6.22
CA LEU A 185 8.84 -16.15 5.84
C LEU A 185 8.37 -17.57 6.13
N ALA A 186 7.70 -17.79 7.27
CA ALA A 186 7.12 -19.10 7.57
C ALA A 186 6.06 -19.50 6.52
N GLN A 187 5.23 -18.57 6.06
CA GLN A 187 4.25 -18.80 5.00
C GLN A 187 4.92 -19.13 3.66
N ILE A 188 5.94 -18.35 3.26
CA ILE A 188 6.70 -18.57 2.02
C ILE A 188 7.33 -19.97 2.04
N ASN A 189 7.94 -20.36 3.14
CA ASN A 189 8.59 -21.66 3.27
C ASN A 189 7.61 -22.83 3.33
N ALA A 190 6.42 -22.62 3.90
CA ALA A 190 5.42 -23.70 4.01
C ALA A 190 4.62 -23.88 2.71
N ARG A 191 4.11 -22.77 2.14
CA ARG A 191 3.23 -22.79 0.97
C ARG A 191 3.30 -21.47 0.20
N PRO A 192 4.35 -21.25 -0.60
CA PRO A 192 4.47 -20.03 -1.37
C PRO A 192 3.32 -19.89 -2.37
N ARG A 193 2.78 -18.67 -2.52
CA ARG A 193 1.80 -18.38 -3.58
C ARG A 193 2.43 -18.52 -4.97
N PRO A 194 1.64 -18.74 -6.04
CA PRO A 194 2.19 -19.08 -7.37
C PRO A 194 3.27 -18.11 -7.87
N GLY A 195 3.07 -16.77 -7.71
CA GLY A 195 4.06 -15.78 -8.13
C GLY A 195 5.36 -15.86 -7.35
N ILE A 196 5.30 -16.05 -6.04
CA ILE A 196 6.50 -16.21 -5.20
C ILE A 196 7.22 -17.51 -5.56
N ARG A 197 6.49 -18.58 -5.82
CA ARG A 197 7.10 -19.86 -6.28
C ARG A 197 7.84 -19.68 -7.59
N ALA A 198 7.25 -18.96 -8.55
CA ALA A 198 7.90 -18.65 -9.82
C ALA A 198 9.19 -17.86 -9.62
N LEU A 199 9.17 -16.82 -8.75
CA LEU A 199 10.37 -16.06 -8.40
C LEU A 199 11.44 -16.93 -7.76
N LEU A 200 11.08 -17.81 -6.82
CA LEU A 200 12.03 -18.75 -6.19
C LEU A 200 12.66 -19.69 -7.21
N HIS A 201 11.91 -20.15 -8.20
CA HIS A 201 12.40 -20.96 -9.31
C HIS A 201 13.43 -20.18 -10.15
N GLU A 202 13.08 -19.00 -10.62
CA GLU A 202 13.95 -18.15 -11.42
C GLU A 202 15.25 -17.74 -10.69
N CYS A 203 15.17 -17.54 -9.37
CA CYS A 203 16.34 -17.24 -8.54
C CYS A 203 17.17 -18.48 -8.16
N GLY A 204 16.79 -19.70 -8.58
CA GLY A 204 17.46 -20.95 -8.20
C GLY A 204 17.38 -21.23 -6.69
N ALA A 205 16.38 -20.70 -6.00
CA ALA A 205 16.16 -20.86 -4.56
C ALA A 205 15.07 -21.90 -4.24
N GLU A 206 14.53 -22.59 -5.24
CA GLU A 206 13.50 -23.60 -5.06
C GLU A 206 14.00 -24.75 -4.17
N GLY A 207 13.19 -25.16 -3.19
CA GLY A 207 13.53 -26.21 -2.24
C GLY A 207 14.55 -25.82 -1.17
N ARG A 208 14.98 -24.56 -1.12
CA ARG A 208 15.83 -24.03 -0.05
C ARG A 208 15.03 -23.16 0.91
N PRO A 209 15.35 -23.15 2.21
CA PRO A 209 14.73 -22.22 3.15
C PRO A 209 15.00 -20.76 2.75
N VAL A 210 13.94 -19.95 2.65
CA VAL A 210 14.03 -18.51 2.45
C VAL A 210 14.23 -17.84 3.81
N THR A 211 15.20 -16.96 3.91
CA THR A 211 15.53 -16.19 5.11
C THR A 211 15.61 -14.69 4.78
N ALA A 212 15.50 -13.82 5.79
CA ALA A 212 15.75 -12.39 5.65
C ALA A 212 17.25 -12.06 5.70
#